data_d83578331522708cadf0538a43a45a42
#
_entry.id   d83578331522708cadf0538a43a45a42
#
_cell.length_a   1.000
_cell.length_b   1.000
_cell.length_c   1.000
_cell.angle_alpha   90.00
_cell.angle_beta   90.00
_cell.angle_gamma   90.00
#
_symmetry.space_group_name_H-M   'P 1'
#
loop_
_entity.id
_entity.type
_entity.pdbx_description
1 polymer ?
#
loop_
_entity_poly.entity_id
_entity_poly.type
_entity_poly.pdbx_seq_one_letter_code
_entity_poly.pdbx_strand_id
1 'polypeptide(L)'
;MKNFYIGLIHSPVLRNGASITSSITNLDLHDIARVCATYDLGGYFVIHPDEKMRAIATQLASHWTLGEGKTYNPDRFKALQVLKIVPSLDEAKKTIEEKWGIKPVTIGTTARKKEKSITIKELKEEKNKPVLILFGTAGGMEDNFLNSLDFLLEPIDLGTGYNHLSVRSAVSIFIDRLSRTD
;
A
#
# COMPACT_ATOMS: atom_id res chain seq x y z
N MET A 1 -12.95 4.46 -7.07
CA MET A 1 -12.26 4.71 -5.77
C MET A 1 -11.00 5.57 -5.93
N LYS A 2 -11.03 6.60 -6.79
CA LYS A 2 -9.88 7.42 -7.22
C LYS A 2 -9.19 8.23 -6.11
N ASN A 3 -9.87 8.46 -4.99
CA ASN A 3 -9.31 9.14 -3.83
C ASN A 3 -8.50 8.22 -2.89
N PHE A 4 -8.58 6.89 -3.07
CA PHE A 4 -7.80 5.92 -2.28
C PHE A 4 -6.51 5.53 -2.99
N TYR A 5 -5.43 5.50 -2.23
CA TYR A 5 -4.09 5.12 -2.65
C TYR A 5 -3.55 4.03 -1.73
N ILE A 6 -2.69 3.16 -2.25
CA ILE A 6 -1.98 2.15 -1.49
C ILE A 6 -0.52 2.55 -1.35
N GLY A 7 0.03 2.45 -0.14
CA GLY A 7 1.47 2.56 0.12
C GLY A 7 2.01 1.26 0.72
N LEU A 8 3.01 0.67 0.09
CA LEU A 8 3.72 -0.48 0.61
C LEU A 8 5.02 -0.04 1.26
N ILE A 9 5.11 -0.21 2.56
CA ILE A 9 6.24 0.22 3.40
C ILE A 9 7.25 -0.91 3.53
N HIS A 10 8.49 -0.64 3.14
CA HIS A 10 9.63 -1.55 3.29
C HIS A 10 10.58 -1.17 4.42
N SER A 11 10.44 0.05 4.96
CA SER A 11 11.20 0.56 6.12
C SER A 11 10.45 1.73 6.77
N PRO A 12 10.39 1.80 8.11
CA PRO A 12 10.83 0.78 9.08
C PRO A 12 9.79 -0.35 9.24
N VAL A 13 10.23 -1.59 9.14
CA VAL A 13 9.41 -2.78 9.37
C VAL A 13 10.08 -3.74 10.34
N LEU A 14 9.31 -4.63 10.95
CA LEU A 14 9.79 -5.54 11.99
C LEU A 14 10.17 -6.92 11.44
N ARG A 15 11.24 -7.49 11.98
CA ARG A 15 11.61 -8.90 11.83
C ARG A 15 12.11 -9.42 13.18
N ASN A 16 11.41 -10.38 13.76
CA ASN A 16 11.71 -10.91 15.09
C ASN A 16 11.90 -9.81 16.16
N GLY A 17 11.04 -8.76 16.11
CA GLY A 17 11.10 -7.61 17.02
C GLY A 17 12.15 -6.54 16.69
N ALA A 18 13.07 -6.79 15.75
CA ALA A 18 14.07 -5.82 15.32
C ALA A 18 13.55 -5.00 14.12
N SER A 19 13.92 -3.71 14.10
CA SER A 19 13.69 -2.83 12.95
C SER A 19 14.60 -3.21 11.80
N ILE A 20 14.00 -3.39 10.62
CA ILE A 20 14.74 -3.70 9.39
C ILE A 20 14.19 -2.91 8.20
N THR A 21 14.94 -2.96 7.11
CA THR A 21 14.49 -2.63 5.75
C THR A 21 14.32 -3.95 4.98
N SER A 22 13.11 -4.23 4.48
CA SER A 22 12.82 -5.44 3.72
C SER A 22 13.07 -5.25 2.22
N SER A 23 13.35 -6.33 1.51
CA SER A 23 13.51 -6.29 0.05
C SER A 23 12.16 -6.14 -0.67
N ILE A 24 12.18 -5.47 -1.84
CA ILE A 24 11.03 -5.42 -2.76
C ILE A 24 10.94 -6.77 -3.48
N THR A 25 9.72 -7.30 -3.61
CA THR A 25 9.48 -8.52 -4.37
C THR A 25 8.70 -8.23 -5.66
N ASN A 26 9.00 -8.98 -6.71
CA ASN A 26 8.27 -8.87 -7.98
C ASN A 26 6.77 -9.17 -7.80
N LEU A 27 6.42 -10.10 -6.90
CA LEU A 27 5.03 -10.46 -6.61
C LEU A 27 4.25 -9.28 -6.04
N ASP A 28 4.84 -8.51 -5.12
CA ASP A 28 4.17 -7.36 -4.51
C ASP A 28 3.93 -6.24 -5.53
N LEU A 29 4.91 -6.01 -6.45
CA LEU A 29 4.75 -5.03 -7.53
C LEU A 29 3.55 -5.35 -8.42
N HIS A 30 3.41 -6.61 -8.83
CA HIS A 30 2.38 -7.03 -9.78
C HIS A 30 1.01 -7.23 -9.14
N ASP A 31 0.94 -7.96 -8.04
CA ASP A 31 -0.34 -8.36 -7.46
C ASP A 31 -1.08 -7.14 -6.88
N ILE A 32 -0.37 -6.25 -6.16
CA ILE A 32 -0.97 -5.05 -5.60
C ILE A 32 -1.36 -4.06 -6.70
N ALA A 33 -0.53 -3.88 -7.75
CA ALA A 33 -0.89 -3.03 -8.89
C ALA A 33 -2.17 -3.52 -9.58
N ARG A 34 -2.34 -4.84 -9.74
CA ARG A 34 -3.57 -5.43 -10.32
C ARG A 34 -4.79 -5.18 -9.44
N VAL A 35 -4.67 -5.31 -8.12
CA VAL A 35 -5.75 -4.93 -7.20
C VAL A 35 -6.11 -3.45 -7.38
N CYS A 36 -5.12 -2.56 -7.36
CA CYS A 36 -5.35 -1.12 -7.54
C CYS A 36 -6.04 -0.79 -8.88
N ALA A 37 -5.64 -1.44 -9.96
CA ALA A 37 -6.27 -1.26 -11.27
C ALA A 37 -7.69 -1.81 -11.31
N THR A 38 -7.94 -2.99 -10.71
CA THR A 38 -9.26 -3.64 -10.66
C THR A 38 -10.29 -2.78 -9.93
N TYR A 39 -9.91 -2.17 -8.82
CA TYR A 39 -10.79 -1.33 -8.01
C TYR A 39 -10.72 0.16 -8.37
N ASP A 40 -10.03 0.53 -9.44
CA ASP A 40 -9.86 1.91 -9.92
C ASP A 40 -9.38 2.86 -8.82
N LEU A 41 -8.31 2.47 -8.12
CA LEU A 41 -7.69 3.30 -7.09
C LEU A 41 -6.88 4.46 -7.70
N GLY A 42 -6.57 5.47 -6.88
CA GLY A 42 -5.82 6.65 -7.28
C GLY A 42 -4.36 6.38 -7.66
N GLY A 43 -3.77 5.32 -7.07
CA GLY A 43 -2.38 4.90 -7.32
C GLY A 43 -1.85 3.91 -6.30
N TYR A 44 -0.66 3.38 -6.59
CA TYR A 44 0.09 2.44 -5.74
C TYR A 44 1.53 2.94 -5.58
N PHE A 45 1.95 3.18 -4.34
CA PHE A 45 3.30 3.60 -3.99
C PHE A 45 4.09 2.46 -3.35
N VAL A 46 5.24 2.12 -3.92
CA VAL A 46 6.26 1.29 -3.28
C VAL A 46 7.27 2.24 -2.63
N ILE A 47 7.35 2.20 -1.31
CA ILE A 47 8.12 3.14 -0.50
C ILE A 47 9.35 2.42 0.06
N HIS A 48 10.54 2.79 -0.44
CA HIS A 48 11.79 2.13 -0.07
C HIS A 48 12.95 3.14 0.00
N PRO A 49 13.70 3.26 1.13
CA PRO A 49 14.76 4.24 1.27
C PRO A 49 16.00 3.95 0.42
N ASP A 50 16.32 2.68 0.18
CA ASP A 50 17.51 2.28 -0.58
C ASP A 50 17.33 2.51 -2.08
N GLU A 51 18.24 3.28 -2.67
CA GLU A 51 18.19 3.64 -4.10
C GLU A 51 18.40 2.44 -5.03
N LYS A 52 19.27 1.49 -4.64
CA LYS A 52 19.55 0.30 -5.47
C LYS A 52 18.31 -0.60 -5.55
N MET A 53 17.59 -0.74 -4.44
CA MET A 53 16.33 -1.49 -4.42
C MET A 53 15.25 -0.81 -5.26
N ARG A 54 15.15 0.52 -5.21
CA ARG A 54 14.24 1.27 -6.09
C ARG A 54 14.61 1.12 -7.56
N ALA A 55 15.90 1.14 -7.90
CA ALA A 55 16.38 0.93 -9.28
C ALA A 55 16.01 -0.47 -9.79
N ILE A 56 16.20 -1.52 -8.99
CA ILE A 56 15.80 -2.89 -9.33
C ILE A 56 14.28 -2.97 -9.56
N ALA A 57 13.48 -2.42 -8.65
CA ALA A 57 12.03 -2.43 -8.78
C ALA A 57 11.57 -1.65 -10.03
N THR A 58 12.21 -0.52 -10.34
CA THR A 58 11.96 0.25 -11.55
C THR A 58 12.30 -0.55 -12.80
N GLN A 59 13.42 -1.27 -12.82
CA GLN A 59 13.82 -2.12 -13.94
C GLN A 59 12.80 -3.25 -14.16
N LEU A 60 12.35 -3.92 -13.09
CA LEU A 60 11.31 -4.95 -13.17
C LEU A 60 9.99 -4.40 -13.75
N ALA A 61 9.56 -3.22 -13.28
CA ALA A 61 8.37 -2.58 -13.81
C ALA A 61 8.54 -2.12 -15.26
N SER A 62 9.71 -1.59 -15.64
CA SER A 62 10.02 -1.10 -16.98
C SER A 62 9.95 -2.18 -18.06
N HIS A 63 10.28 -3.44 -17.73
CA HIS A 63 10.09 -4.56 -18.66
C HIS A 63 8.65 -4.64 -19.17
N TRP A 64 7.68 -4.36 -18.32
CA TRP A 64 6.25 -4.44 -18.63
C TRP A 64 5.64 -3.12 -19.13
N THR A 65 6.26 -1.99 -18.80
CA THR A 65 5.70 -0.67 -19.13
C THR A 65 6.36 -0.02 -20.34
N LEU A 66 7.63 -0.31 -20.63
CA LEU A 66 8.40 0.27 -21.72
C LEU A 66 8.93 -0.81 -22.69
N GLY A 67 9.14 -2.04 -22.24
CA GLY A 67 9.73 -3.13 -23.01
C GLY A 67 8.69 -3.97 -23.76
N GLU A 68 9.14 -5.12 -24.27
CA GLU A 68 8.33 -6.11 -25.01
C GLU A 68 7.14 -6.64 -24.21
N GLY A 69 7.23 -6.65 -22.89
CA GLY A 69 6.15 -7.07 -21.98
C GLY A 69 4.86 -6.30 -22.19
N LYS A 70 4.93 -5.02 -22.64
CA LYS A 70 3.77 -4.20 -22.99
C LYS A 70 2.90 -4.84 -24.09
N THR A 71 3.53 -5.36 -25.11
CA THR A 71 2.82 -6.01 -26.25
C THR A 71 2.40 -7.43 -25.89
N TYR A 72 3.25 -8.15 -25.14
CA TYR A 72 2.98 -9.52 -24.73
C TYR A 72 1.81 -9.64 -23.73
N ASN A 73 1.67 -8.70 -22.80
CA ASN A 73 0.59 -8.71 -21.81
C ASN A 73 0.05 -7.30 -21.54
N PRO A 74 -0.91 -6.82 -22.38
CA PRO A 74 -1.48 -5.49 -22.27
C PRO A 74 -2.19 -5.22 -20.93
N ASP A 75 -2.79 -6.23 -20.31
CA ASP A 75 -3.48 -6.07 -19.01
C ASP A 75 -2.48 -5.82 -17.89
N ARG A 76 -1.33 -6.48 -17.92
CA ARG A 76 -0.23 -6.24 -16.98
C ARG A 76 0.37 -4.86 -17.16
N PHE A 77 0.59 -4.45 -18.40
CA PHE A 77 1.00 -3.08 -18.73
C PHE A 77 0.03 -2.06 -18.11
N LYS A 78 -1.27 -2.23 -18.35
CA LYS A 78 -2.33 -1.35 -17.82
C LYS A 78 -2.32 -1.31 -16.29
N ALA A 79 -2.19 -2.46 -15.64
CA ALA A 79 -2.14 -2.53 -14.18
C ALA A 79 -0.94 -1.78 -13.60
N LEU A 80 0.25 -1.90 -14.19
CA LEU A 80 1.46 -1.26 -13.69
C LEU A 80 1.53 0.26 -13.93
N GLN A 81 0.61 0.85 -14.70
CA GLN A 81 0.54 2.31 -14.85
C GLN A 81 0.20 3.05 -13.55
N VAL A 82 -0.40 2.38 -12.57
CA VAL A 82 -0.73 2.98 -11.27
C VAL A 82 0.44 2.96 -10.28
N LEU A 83 1.53 2.23 -10.62
CA LEU A 83 2.69 2.03 -9.75
C LEU A 83 3.61 3.25 -9.78
N LYS A 84 4.02 3.69 -8.59
CA LYS A 84 5.11 4.67 -8.37
C LYS A 84 6.06 4.14 -7.32
N ILE A 85 7.36 4.25 -7.56
CA ILE A 85 8.41 3.83 -6.65
C ILE A 85 9.07 5.09 -6.09
N VAL A 86 9.00 5.27 -4.78
CA VAL A 86 9.41 6.53 -4.11
C VAL A 86 10.34 6.26 -2.91
N PRO A 87 11.20 7.22 -2.53
CA PRO A 87 12.16 7.04 -1.44
C PRO A 87 11.53 7.07 -0.04
N SER A 88 10.42 7.78 0.14
CA SER A 88 9.85 8.03 1.47
C SER A 88 8.32 8.19 1.42
N LEU A 89 7.69 8.09 2.61
CA LEU A 89 6.28 8.40 2.78
C LEU A 89 5.96 9.86 2.42
N ASP A 90 6.88 10.79 2.73
CA ASP A 90 6.65 12.21 2.44
C ASP A 90 6.61 12.48 0.93
N GLU A 91 7.41 11.77 0.13
CA GLU A 91 7.36 11.89 -1.33
C GLU A 91 6.05 11.32 -1.90
N ALA A 92 5.54 10.21 -1.33
CA ALA A 92 4.23 9.68 -1.69
C ALA A 92 3.11 10.68 -1.34
N LYS A 93 3.13 11.26 -0.14
CA LYS A 93 2.17 12.28 0.31
C LYS A 93 2.20 13.52 -0.58
N LYS A 94 3.39 14.03 -0.89
CA LYS A 94 3.59 15.18 -1.78
C LYS A 94 3.01 14.93 -3.17
N THR A 95 3.28 13.76 -3.76
CA THR A 95 2.71 13.36 -5.05
C THR A 95 1.17 13.38 -5.06
N ILE A 96 0.55 12.95 -3.96
CA ILE A 96 -0.91 12.95 -3.83
C ILE A 96 -1.41 14.39 -3.62
N GLU A 97 -0.74 15.17 -2.77
CA GLU A 97 -1.07 16.58 -2.49
C GLU A 97 -1.01 17.44 -3.75
N GLU A 98 -0.01 17.26 -4.60
CA GLU A 98 0.10 17.96 -5.89
C GLU A 98 -1.09 17.69 -6.82
N LYS A 99 -1.66 16.48 -6.76
CA LYS A 99 -2.83 16.11 -7.57
C LYS A 99 -4.15 16.62 -7.00
N TRP A 100 -4.28 16.68 -5.67
CA TRP A 100 -5.55 16.97 -4.99
C TRP A 100 -5.64 18.39 -4.43
N GLY A 101 -4.51 19.10 -4.32
CA GLY A 101 -4.41 20.41 -3.66
C GLY A 101 -4.51 20.35 -2.13
N ILE A 102 -4.66 19.15 -1.55
CA ILE A 102 -4.75 18.89 -0.11
C ILE A 102 -3.95 17.65 0.27
N LYS A 103 -3.43 17.63 1.50
CA LYS A 103 -2.69 16.48 2.04
C LYS A 103 -3.58 15.24 2.16
N PRO A 104 -3.06 14.04 1.83
CA PRO A 104 -3.79 12.81 2.06
C PRO A 104 -3.89 12.49 3.56
N VAL A 105 -5.02 11.91 3.95
CA VAL A 105 -5.14 11.23 5.24
C VAL A 105 -4.36 9.92 5.18
N THR A 106 -3.51 9.68 6.18
CA THR A 106 -2.65 8.48 6.26
C THR A 106 -3.27 7.45 7.19
N ILE A 107 -3.46 6.22 6.68
CA ILE A 107 -4.09 5.13 7.41
C ILE A 107 -3.10 3.95 7.49
N GLY A 108 -2.71 3.57 8.71
CA GLY A 108 -1.86 2.40 8.91
C GLY A 108 -2.69 1.10 9.04
N THR A 109 -2.15 0.00 8.54
CA THR A 109 -2.70 -1.34 8.77
C THR A 109 -1.75 -2.17 9.64
N THR A 110 -2.31 -2.99 10.51
CA THR A 110 -1.55 -3.88 11.39
C THR A 110 -2.38 -5.12 11.72
N ALA A 111 -1.74 -6.27 11.94
CA ALA A 111 -2.40 -7.48 12.43
C ALA A 111 -2.72 -7.40 13.94
N ARG A 112 -2.15 -6.42 14.66
CA ARG A 112 -2.35 -6.23 16.09
C ARG A 112 -3.48 -5.25 16.37
N LYS A 113 -4.39 -5.61 17.27
CA LYS A 113 -5.44 -4.69 17.72
C LYS A 113 -4.82 -3.49 18.46
N LYS A 114 -5.25 -2.29 18.11
CA LYS A 114 -4.81 -1.02 18.72
C LYS A 114 -6.03 -0.21 19.16
N GLU A 115 -5.90 0.52 20.28
CA GLU A 115 -7.02 1.28 20.87
C GLU A 115 -7.58 2.37 19.96
N LYS A 116 -6.74 2.98 19.11
CA LYS A 116 -7.12 4.08 18.20
C LYS A 116 -7.40 3.60 16.77
N SER A 117 -7.91 2.38 16.62
CA SER A 117 -8.26 1.87 15.30
C SER A 117 -9.65 2.31 14.88
N ILE A 118 -9.79 2.71 13.62
CA ILE A 118 -11.07 2.99 12.96
C ILE A 118 -11.54 1.77 12.16
N THR A 119 -12.83 1.65 12.00
CA THR A 119 -13.46 0.63 11.16
C THR A 119 -13.40 0.98 9.68
N ILE A 120 -13.60 0.00 8.80
CA ILE A 120 -13.80 0.24 7.36
C ILE A 120 -14.99 1.17 7.10
N LYS A 121 -16.03 1.09 7.93
CA LYS A 121 -17.23 1.94 7.81
C LYS A 121 -16.88 3.41 8.04
N GLU A 122 -16.16 3.71 9.11
CA GLU A 122 -15.68 5.07 9.41
C GLU A 122 -14.75 5.59 8.31
N LEU A 123 -13.86 4.72 7.78
CA LEU A 123 -12.98 5.11 6.67
C LEU A 123 -13.78 5.46 5.39
N LYS A 124 -14.90 4.79 5.13
CA LYS A 124 -15.78 5.11 3.98
C LYS A 124 -16.36 6.52 4.05
N GLU A 125 -16.42 7.14 5.21
CA GLU A 125 -16.92 8.51 5.39
C GLU A 125 -15.93 9.57 4.88
N GLU A 126 -14.64 9.25 4.74
CA GLU A 126 -13.59 10.14 4.18
C GLU A 126 -13.64 10.26 2.64
N LYS A 127 -14.85 10.37 2.06
CA LYS A 127 -15.07 10.32 0.59
C LYS A 127 -14.48 11.50 -0.18
N ASN A 128 -14.30 12.64 0.48
CA ASN A 128 -13.93 13.91 -0.18
C ASN A 128 -12.45 14.27 -0.04
N LYS A 129 -11.65 13.41 0.59
CA LYS A 129 -10.21 13.62 0.78
C LYS A 129 -9.42 12.47 0.15
N PRO A 130 -8.19 12.73 -0.31
CA PRO A 130 -7.30 11.64 -0.68
C PRO A 130 -6.90 10.87 0.58
N VAL A 131 -6.91 9.55 0.48
CA VAL A 131 -6.55 8.63 1.56
C VAL A 131 -5.41 7.73 1.10
N LEU A 132 -4.33 7.67 1.87
CA LEU A 132 -3.19 6.78 1.65
C LEU A 132 -3.18 5.68 2.70
N ILE A 133 -3.57 4.47 2.29
CA ILE A 133 -3.60 3.28 3.15
C ILE A 133 -2.23 2.59 3.07
N LEU A 134 -1.57 2.45 4.22
CA LEU A 134 -0.21 1.95 4.35
C LEU A 134 -0.19 0.50 4.84
N PHE A 135 0.52 -0.33 4.12
CA PHE A 135 0.74 -1.74 4.43
C PHE A 135 2.23 -1.98 4.67
N GLY A 136 2.56 -2.66 5.77
CA GLY A 136 3.93 -3.07 6.08
C GLY A 136 4.24 -4.44 5.50
N THR A 137 5.50 -4.64 5.11
CA THR A 137 6.06 -5.95 4.75
C THR A 137 6.66 -6.64 5.97
N ALA A 138 7.25 -7.82 5.81
CA ALA A 138 7.87 -8.62 6.88
C ALA A 138 6.93 -8.84 8.08
N GLY A 139 7.31 -8.43 9.28
CA GLY A 139 6.50 -8.51 10.51
C GLY A 139 5.58 -7.30 10.75
N GLY A 140 5.38 -6.44 9.74
CA GLY A 140 4.58 -5.22 9.82
C GLY A 140 5.40 -3.97 10.17
N MET A 141 4.75 -2.82 10.16
CA MET A 141 5.37 -1.53 10.48
C MET A 141 5.65 -1.41 11.99
N GLU A 142 6.67 -0.65 12.35
CA GLU A 142 7.01 -0.33 13.74
C GLU A 142 5.91 0.48 14.43
N ASP A 143 5.78 0.34 15.74
CA ASP A 143 4.77 1.05 16.52
C ASP A 143 4.97 2.57 16.48
N ASN A 144 6.21 3.07 16.53
CA ASN A 144 6.49 4.51 16.42
C ASN A 144 6.05 5.06 15.07
N PHE A 145 6.27 4.30 13.98
CA PHE A 145 5.80 4.68 12.66
C PHE A 145 4.26 4.66 12.58
N LEU A 146 3.62 3.61 13.08
CA LEU A 146 2.15 3.51 13.14
C LEU A 146 1.53 4.67 13.92
N ASN A 147 2.13 5.05 15.05
CA ASN A 147 1.66 6.14 15.91
C ASN A 147 1.82 7.53 15.28
N SER A 148 2.66 7.69 14.25
CA SER A 148 2.84 8.93 13.50
C SER A 148 1.79 9.15 12.40
N LEU A 149 0.95 8.14 12.13
CA LEU A 149 -0.11 8.20 11.13
C LEU A 149 -1.40 8.79 11.72
N ASP A 150 -2.28 9.30 10.86
CA ASP A 150 -3.53 9.93 11.29
C ASP A 150 -4.47 8.92 11.95
N PHE A 151 -4.62 7.73 11.36
CA PHE A 151 -5.45 6.64 11.89
C PHE A 151 -4.82 5.27 11.65
N LEU A 152 -5.36 4.27 12.35
CA LEU A 152 -5.09 2.86 12.08
C LEU A 152 -6.39 2.14 11.70
N LEU A 153 -6.34 1.15 10.83
CA LEU A 153 -7.47 0.28 10.56
C LEU A 153 -7.54 -0.87 11.56
N GLU A 154 -8.76 -1.26 11.94
CA GLU A 154 -8.98 -2.50 12.65
C GLU A 154 -8.37 -3.69 11.88
N PRO A 155 -7.72 -4.64 12.58
CA PRO A 155 -7.10 -5.79 11.93
C PRO A 155 -8.15 -6.70 11.25
N ILE A 156 -7.69 -7.44 10.24
CA ILE A 156 -8.45 -8.56 9.69
C ILE A 156 -8.28 -9.73 10.66
N ASP A 157 -9.19 -9.85 11.62
CA ASP A 157 -9.16 -10.91 12.62
C ASP A 157 -10.56 -11.49 12.81
N LEU A 158 -10.68 -12.80 12.72
CA LEU A 158 -11.92 -13.56 12.95
C LEU A 158 -11.92 -14.31 14.27
N GLY A 159 -10.94 -14.05 15.14
CA GLY A 159 -10.83 -14.72 16.47
C GLY A 159 -10.39 -16.18 16.38
N THR A 160 -9.79 -16.61 15.25
CA THR A 160 -9.33 -18.01 15.07
C THR A 160 -7.99 -18.30 15.73
N GLY A 161 -7.33 -17.28 16.30
CA GLY A 161 -5.97 -17.36 16.83
C GLY A 161 -4.86 -17.25 15.76
N TYR A 162 -5.24 -17.11 14.48
CA TYR A 162 -4.29 -16.91 13.37
C TYR A 162 -4.74 -15.76 12.47
N ASN A 163 -3.92 -14.70 12.34
CA ASN A 163 -4.19 -13.54 11.49
C ASN A 163 -2.96 -13.04 10.70
N HIS A 164 -2.03 -13.94 10.37
CA HIS A 164 -0.80 -13.66 9.65
C HIS A 164 -1.01 -13.78 8.12
N LEU A 165 -1.76 -12.83 7.54
CA LEU A 165 -1.93 -12.74 6.09
C LEU A 165 -0.67 -12.25 5.41
N SER A 166 -0.42 -12.70 4.16
CA SER A 166 0.54 -12.00 3.30
C SER A 166 0.05 -10.57 3.03
N VAL A 167 0.99 -9.64 2.80
CA VAL A 167 0.62 -8.26 2.51
C VAL A 167 -0.33 -8.14 1.31
N ARG A 168 -0.12 -8.94 0.27
CA ARG A 168 -0.98 -8.97 -0.93
C ARG A 168 -2.41 -9.41 -0.61
N SER A 169 -2.56 -10.43 0.25
CA SER A 169 -3.87 -10.88 0.72
C SER A 169 -4.55 -9.81 1.56
N ALA A 170 -3.82 -9.17 2.47
CA ALA A 170 -4.35 -8.09 3.31
C ALA A 170 -4.85 -6.92 2.46
N VAL A 171 -4.05 -6.46 1.48
CA VAL A 171 -4.46 -5.41 0.53
C VAL A 171 -5.75 -5.80 -0.18
N SER A 172 -5.82 -7.01 -0.75
CA SER A 172 -7.00 -7.47 -1.50
C SER A 172 -8.26 -7.47 -0.64
N ILE A 173 -8.17 -7.98 0.60
CA ILE A 173 -9.32 -8.07 1.52
C ILE A 173 -9.76 -6.68 1.97
N PHE A 174 -8.82 -5.79 2.36
CA PHE A 174 -9.17 -4.44 2.78
C PHE A 174 -9.84 -3.65 1.66
N ILE A 175 -9.30 -3.71 0.45
CA ILE A 175 -9.84 -2.98 -0.70
C ILE A 175 -11.20 -3.55 -1.12
N ASP A 176 -11.39 -4.87 -1.12
CA ASP A 176 -12.67 -5.48 -1.38
C ASP A 176 -13.74 -5.03 -0.36
N ARG A 177 -13.42 -5.08 0.95
CA ARG A 177 -14.34 -4.61 1.99
C ARG A 177 -14.66 -3.12 1.87
N LEU A 178 -13.66 -2.29 1.53
CA LEU A 178 -13.84 -0.86 1.33
C LEU A 178 -14.73 -0.55 0.12
N SER A 179 -14.67 -1.36 -0.94
CA SER A 179 -15.44 -1.17 -2.17
C SER A 179 -16.90 -1.57 -2.07
N ARG A 180 -17.26 -2.46 -1.14
CA ARG A 180 -18.62 -2.94 -0.99
C ARG A 180 -19.54 -1.82 -0.49
N THR A 181 -20.68 -1.64 -1.15
CA THR A 181 -21.81 -0.88 -0.62
C THR A 181 -22.57 -1.80 0.34
N ASP A 182 -22.67 -1.41 1.60
CA ASP A 182 -23.52 -2.09 2.58
C ASP A 182 -24.98 -1.99 2.17
#